data_5352cada3b1b8a1d75829d5216707206
#
_entry.id   5352cada3b1b8a1d75829d5216707206
#
_cell.length_a   1.000
_cell.length_b   1.000
_cell.length_c   1.000
_cell.angle_alpha   90.00
_cell.angle_beta   90.00
_cell.angle_gamma   90.00
#
_symmetry.space_group_name_H-M   'P 1'
#
loop_
_entity.id
_entity.type
_entity.pdbx_description
1 polymer ?
#
loop_
_entity_poly.entity_id
_entity_poly.type
_entity_poly.pdbx_seq_one_letter_code
_entity_poly.pdbx_strand_id
1 'polypeptide(L)'
;MTTSNPFPPEVVAAVLRHMNTDHADDCRVICQGLGGQPEATAATMSGMDADGMDFVATVHGEPVVVRVPFSTRLVERRQIRAEAARMYRQACAALGVTPRPDAS
;
A
#
# COMPACT_ATOMS: atom_id res chain seq x y z
N MET A 1 19.55 -5.69 16.79
CA MET A 1 19.84 -4.51 16.00
C MET A 1 18.69 -4.24 15.01
N THR A 2 18.25 -3.04 14.98
CA THR A 2 17.12 -2.70 14.14
C THR A 2 17.56 -2.27 12.75
N THR A 3 16.77 -2.64 11.77
CA THR A 3 16.95 -2.14 10.42
C THR A 3 16.56 -0.68 10.36
N SER A 4 17.45 0.16 9.86
CA SER A 4 17.13 1.56 9.67
C SER A 4 16.12 1.72 8.56
N ASN A 5 15.06 2.49 8.83
CA ASN A 5 14.16 2.93 7.79
C ASN A 5 14.84 4.12 7.09
N PRO A 6 15.15 4.03 5.78
CA PRO A 6 15.79 5.14 5.07
C PRO A 6 14.87 6.34 4.91
N PHE A 7 13.57 6.18 5.18
CA PHE A 7 12.62 7.26 5.04
C PHE A 7 12.35 7.88 6.40
N PRO A 8 12.62 9.19 6.57
CA PRO A 8 12.36 9.87 7.85
C PRO A 8 10.89 9.83 8.23
N PRO A 9 10.57 9.96 9.52
CA PRO A 9 9.17 9.91 9.97
C PRO A 9 8.26 10.90 9.26
N GLU A 10 8.76 12.09 8.92
CA GLU A 10 7.95 13.09 8.23
C GLU A 10 7.63 12.68 6.80
N VAL A 11 8.53 11.94 6.14
CA VAL A 11 8.27 11.40 4.81
C VAL A 11 7.21 10.31 4.89
N VAL A 12 7.35 9.40 5.84
CA VAL A 12 6.36 8.33 6.05
C VAL A 12 5.00 8.93 6.35
N ALA A 13 4.94 9.92 7.24
CA ALA A 13 3.68 10.57 7.59
C ALA A 13 3.02 11.23 6.37
N ALA A 14 3.82 11.87 5.51
CA ALA A 14 3.29 12.50 4.31
C ALA A 14 2.72 11.47 3.33
N VAL A 15 3.42 10.34 3.17
CA VAL A 15 2.95 9.27 2.29
C VAL A 15 1.64 8.67 2.82
N LEU A 16 1.58 8.41 4.12
CA LEU A 16 0.37 7.87 4.73
C LEU A 16 -0.81 8.81 4.53
N ARG A 17 -0.60 10.11 4.76
CA ARG A 17 -1.66 11.09 4.61
C ARG A 17 -2.15 11.14 3.17
N HIS A 18 -1.24 11.15 2.22
CA HIS A 18 -1.58 11.18 0.79
C HIS A 18 -2.35 9.93 0.38
N MET A 19 -1.84 8.76 0.75
CA MET A 19 -2.47 7.50 0.39
C MET A 19 -3.86 7.38 1.01
N ASN A 20 -4.01 7.77 2.26
CA ASN A 20 -5.27 7.60 2.95
C ASN A 20 -6.31 8.65 2.56
N THR A 21 -5.87 9.82 2.07
CA THR A 21 -6.77 10.88 1.64
C THR A 21 -7.16 10.73 0.17
N ASP A 22 -6.18 10.53 -0.69
CA ASP A 22 -6.39 10.59 -2.14
C ASP A 22 -6.46 9.22 -2.80
N HIS A 23 -5.98 8.16 -2.12
CA HIS A 23 -5.89 6.82 -2.69
C HIS A 23 -6.44 5.75 -1.74
N ALA A 24 -7.48 6.11 -0.98
CA ALA A 24 -8.07 5.17 -0.02
C ALA A 24 -8.59 3.90 -0.72
N ASP A 25 -9.21 4.06 -1.90
CA ASP A 25 -9.68 2.90 -2.65
C ASP A 25 -8.53 2.05 -3.15
N ASP A 26 -7.40 2.67 -3.50
CA ASP A 26 -6.22 1.93 -3.92
C ASP A 26 -5.69 1.06 -2.78
N CYS A 27 -5.71 1.58 -1.56
CA CYS A 27 -5.28 0.81 -0.39
C CYS A 27 -6.14 -0.44 -0.23
N ARG A 28 -7.46 -0.30 -0.39
CA ARG A 28 -8.37 -1.44 -0.32
C ARG A 28 -8.06 -2.46 -1.40
N VAL A 29 -7.91 -1.99 -2.64
CA VAL A 29 -7.62 -2.87 -3.79
C VAL A 29 -6.30 -3.61 -3.59
N ILE A 30 -5.28 -2.91 -3.09
CA ILE A 30 -3.97 -3.52 -2.84
C ILE A 30 -4.11 -4.63 -1.79
N CYS A 31 -4.84 -4.39 -0.71
CA CYS A 31 -5.06 -5.40 0.32
C CYS A 31 -5.84 -6.60 -0.23
N GLN A 32 -6.82 -6.36 -1.09
CA GLN A 32 -7.60 -7.43 -1.69
C GLN A 32 -6.76 -8.28 -2.65
N GLY A 33 -5.99 -7.64 -3.52
CA GLY A 33 -5.30 -8.34 -4.60
C GLY A 33 -3.91 -8.84 -4.24
N LEU A 34 -3.18 -8.13 -3.39
CA LEU A 34 -1.82 -8.50 -3.01
C LEU A 34 -1.68 -8.86 -1.54
N GLY A 35 -2.62 -8.42 -0.71
CA GLY A 35 -2.54 -8.63 0.73
C GLY A 35 -3.24 -9.86 1.24
N GLY A 36 -3.81 -10.67 0.35
CA GLY A 36 -4.48 -11.89 0.77
C GLY A 36 -5.83 -11.66 1.46
N GLN A 37 -6.46 -10.49 1.27
CA GLN A 37 -7.71 -10.15 1.94
C GLN A 37 -8.79 -9.79 0.90
N PRO A 38 -9.24 -10.76 0.09
CA PRO A 38 -10.17 -10.43 -1.00
C PRO A 38 -11.50 -9.86 -0.53
N GLU A 39 -11.84 -10.04 0.75
CA GLU A 39 -13.10 -9.55 1.31
C GLU A 39 -12.95 -8.26 2.10
N ALA A 40 -11.81 -7.59 1.99
CA ALA A 40 -11.64 -6.30 2.63
C ALA A 40 -12.61 -5.29 2.06
N THR A 41 -13.28 -4.55 2.94
CA THR A 41 -14.23 -3.50 2.55
C THR A 41 -13.61 -2.12 2.63
N ALA A 42 -12.48 -1.99 3.33
CA ALA A 42 -11.74 -0.74 3.46
C ALA A 42 -10.32 -1.07 3.87
N ALA A 43 -9.41 -0.12 3.68
CA ALA A 43 -8.04 -0.27 4.16
C ALA A 43 -7.42 1.10 4.36
N THR A 44 -6.56 1.18 5.38
CA THR A 44 -5.80 2.36 5.71
C THR A 44 -4.33 1.99 5.74
N MET A 45 -3.49 2.78 5.09
CA MET A 45 -2.05 2.59 5.19
C MET A 45 -1.59 3.04 6.57
N SER A 46 -0.89 2.17 7.29
CA SER A 46 -0.49 2.42 8.67
C SER A 46 1.01 2.64 8.83
N GLY A 47 1.81 2.27 7.83
CA GLY A 47 3.25 2.47 7.92
C GLY A 47 3.94 1.99 6.66
N MET A 48 5.25 2.21 6.62
CA MET A 48 6.09 1.67 5.56
C MET A 48 7.56 1.72 6.00
N ASP A 49 8.35 0.91 5.34
CA ASP A 49 9.81 1.00 5.42
C ASP A 49 10.37 0.78 4.01
N ALA A 50 11.65 0.45 3.92
CA ALA A 50 12.30 0.25 2.62
C ALA A 50 11.81 -0.99 1.88
N ASP A 51 11.20 -1.93 2.58
CA ASP A 51 10.89 -3.24 2.03
C ASP A 51 9.40 -3.46 1.77
N GLY A 52 8.52 -2.64 2.31
CA GLY A 52 7.09 -2.84 2.10
C GLY A 52 6.23 -1.77 2.73
N MET A 53 4.93 -1.90 2.49
CA MET A 53 3.91 -1.06 3.08
C MET A 53 3.05 -1.87 4.04
N ASP A 54 2.61 -1.21 5.10
CA ASP A 54 1.73 -1.80 6.10
C ASP A 54 0.35 -1.17 6.01
N PHE A 55 -0.67 -2.00 6.14
CA PHE A 55 -2.06 -1.56 6.09
C PHE A 55 -2.84 -2.19 7.23
N VAL A 56 -3.95 -1.55 7.59
CA VAL A 56 -4.99 -2.18 8.39
C VAL A 56 -6.22 -2.27 7.49
N ALA A 57 -6.61 -3.48 7.17
CA ALA A 57 -7.79 -3.74 6.35
C ALA A 57 -8.98 -4.05 7.25
N THR A 58 -10.17 -3.68 6.79
CA THR A 58 -11.41 -4.07 7.45
C THR A 58 -11.99 -5.27 6.73
N VAL A 59 -12.09 -6.40 7.43
CA VAL A 59 -12.60 -7.64 6.87
C VAL A 59 -13.70 -8.15 7.78
N HIS A 60 -14.92 -8.22 7.25
CA HIS A 60 -16.10 -8.61 8.05
C HIS A 60 -16.23 -7.77 9.32
N GLY A 61 -15.95 -6.47 9.19
CA GLY A 61 -16.06 -5.54 10.31
C GLY A 61 -14.91 -5.56 11.30
N GLU A 62 -13.87 -6.37 11.07
CA GLU A 62 -12.75 -6.51 11.98
C GLU A 62 -11.45 -6.01 11.35
N PRO A 63 -10.54 -5.42 12.13
CA PRO A 63 -9.26 -4.97 11.61
C PRO A 63 -8.31 -6.16 11.40
N VAL A 64 -7.64 -6.15 10.25
CA VAL A 64 -6.63 -7.16 9.91
C VAL A 64 -5.37 -6.44 9.47
N VAL A 65 -4.24 -6.77 10.09
CA VAL A 65 -2.95 -6.20 9.72
C VAL A 65 -2.46 -6.88 8.45
N VAL A 66 -2.07 -6.06 7.46
CA VAL A 66 -1.63 -6.55 6.15
C VAL A 66 -0.27 -5.93 5.82
N ARG A 67 0.67 -6.74 5.42
CA ARG A 67 1.97 -6.29 4.93
C ARG A 67 2.12 -6.68 3.47
N VAL A 68 2.42 -5.71 2.61
CA VAL A 68 2.65 -5.97 1.18
C VAL A 68 4.08 -5.56 0.85
N PRO A 69 4.92 -6.51 0.45
CA PRO A 69 6.31 -6.20 0.14
C PRO A 69 6.45 -5.44 -1.18
N PHE A 70 7.48 -4.60 -1.26
CA PHE A 70 7.86 -3.97 -2.52
C PHE A 70 8.55 -4.99 -3.42
N SER A 71 8.60 -4.69 -4.71
CA SER A 71 9.31 -5.54 -5.67
C SER A 71 10.83 -5.49 -5.46
N THR A 72 11.33 -4.42 -4.85
CA THR A 72 12.74 -4.24 -4.54
C THR A 72 12.84 -3.35 -3.32
N ARG A 73 14.01 -3.35 -2.68
CA ARG A 73 14.25 -2.45 -1.56
C ARG A 73 14.35 -1.02 -2.06
N LEU A 74 13.57 -0.12 -1.49
CA LEU A 74 13.55 1.29 -1.89
C LEU A 74 14.59 2.07 -1.09
N VAL A 75 15.23 3.05 -1.74
CA VAL A 75 16.20 3.92 -1.08
C VAL A 75 15.90 5.40 -1.33
N GLU A 76 15.02 5.72 -2.29
CA GLU A 76 14.72 7.10 -2.65
C GLU A 76 13.23 7.34 -2.58
N ARG A 77 12.85 8.54 -2.15
CA ARG A 77 11.45 8.91 -1.98
C ARG A 77 10.64 8.77 -3.26
N ARG A 78 11.23 9.12 -4.41
CA ARG A 78 10.52 9.03 -5.70
C ARG A 78 10.11 7.60 -6.04
N GLN A 79 10.82 6.61 -5.52
CA GLN A 79 10.49 5.20 -5.77
C GLN A 79 9.19 4.79 -5.09
N ILE A 80 8.81 5.47 -4.02
CA ILE A 80 7.58 5.13 -3.28
C ILE A 80 6.37 5.27 -4.18
N ARG A 81 6.29 6.39 -4.93
CA ARG A 81 5.16 6.64 -5.81
C ARG A 81 5.07 5.59 -6.91
N ALA A 82 6.20 5.27 -7.52
CA ALA A 82 6.24 4.27 -8.58
C ALA A 82 5.81 2.90 -8.07
N GLU A 83 6.26 2.52 -6.87
CA GLU A 83 5.88 1.23 -6.29
C GLU A 83 4.41 1.20 -5.91
N ALA A 84 3.87 2.28 -5.36
CA ALA A 84 2.46 2.34 -5.02
C ALA A 84 1.59 2.14 -6.27
N ALA A 85 1.95 2.79 -7.37
CA ALA A 85 1.23 2.66 -8.63
C ALA A 85 1.35 1.23 -9.19
N ARG A 86 2.54 0.65 -9.13
CA ARG A 86 2.75 -0.73 -9.57
C ARG A 86 1.90 -1.70 -8.74
N MET A 87 1.89 -1.53 -7.42
CA MET A 87 1.12 -2.39 -6.54
C MET A 87 -0.37 -2.32 -6.85
N TYR A 88 -0.87 -1.11 -7.09
CA TYR A 88 -2.28 -0.95 -7.45
C TYR A 88 -2.60 -1.68 -8.76
N ARG A 89 -1.78 -1.49 -9.79
CA ARG A 89 -2.03 -2.15 -11.08
C ARG A 89 -1.92 -3.66 -10.98
N GLN A 90 -0.94 -4.15 -10.22
CA GLN A 90 -0.77 -5.59 -10.04
C GLN A 90 -1.93 -6.18 -9.24
N ALA A 91 -2.42 -5.47 -8.25
CA ALA A 91 -3.58 -5.91 -7.47
C ALA A 91 -4.83 -5.98 -8.36
N CYS A 92 -5.02 -4.98 -9.22
CA CYS A 92 -6.14 -5.01 -10.17
C CYS A 92 -6.05 -6.23 -11.09
N ALA A 93 -4.85 -6.53 -11.58
CA ALA A 93 -4.67 -7.72 -12.43
C ALA A 93 -4.99 -8.99 -11.66
N ALA A 94 -4.56 -9.09 -10.40
CA ALA A 94 -4.85 -10.26 -9.57
C ALA A 94 -6.35 -10.44 -9.33
N LEU A 95 -7.09 -9.33 -9.24
CA LEU A 95 -8.53 -9.35 -9.00
C LEU A 95 -9.34 -9.45 -10.29
N GLY A 96 -8.71 -9.33 -11.45
CA GLY A 96 -9.42 -9.34 -12.72
C GLY A 96 -10.20 -8.06 -12.99
N VAL A 97 -9.78 -6.94 -12.42
CA VAL A 97 -10.46 -5.66 -12.64
C VAL A 97 -9.53 -4.71 -13.39
N THR A 98 -10.13 -3.76 -14.10
CA THR A 98 -9.39 -2.78 -14.89
C THR A 98 -8.96 -1.64 -13.98
N PRO A 99 -7.65 -1.28 -13.98
CA PRO A 99 -7.23 -0.11 -13.21
C PRO A 99 -7.79 1.17 -13.84
N ARG A 100 -7.96 2.20 -13.00
CA ARG A 100 -8.43 3.48 -13.52
C ARG A 100 -7.34 4.08 -14.43
N PRO A 101 -7.74 4.89 -15.45
CA PRO A 101 -6.78 5.37 -16.46
C PRO A 101 -5.68 6.27 -15.92
N ASP A 102 -5.92 6.98 -14.82
CA ASP A 102 -4.95 7.90 -14.25
C ASP A 102 -4.05 7.27 -13.19
N ALA A 103 -4.10 5.95 -13.05
CA ALA A 103 -3.23 5.23 -12.13
C ALA A 103 -1.81 5.20 -12.69
N SER A 104 -0.88 5.87 -12.04
CA SER A 104 0.49 5.90 -12.52
C SER A 104 1.46 6.11 -11.37
#